data_c672ccee45fd19895dd365d8e75a3eb4
#
_entry.id   c672ccee45fd19895dd365d8e75a3eb4
#
_cell.length_a   1.000
_cell.length_b   1.000
_cell.length_c   1.000
_cell.angle_alpha   90.00
_cell.angle_beta   90.00
_cell.angle_gamma   90.00
#
_symmetry.space_group_name_H-M   'P 1'
#
loop_
_entity.id
_entity.type
_entity.pdbx_description
1 polymer ?
#
loop_
_entity_poly.entity_id
_entity_poly.type
_entity_poly.pdbx_seq_one_letter_code
_entity_poly.pdbx_strand_id
1 'polypeptide(L)'
;MSKIAFLYPEQGSQVAGMGKDFYEQSPLAKEVFDKSCEILGHDMKYICFEENELLDRTDYTQAALVTTCMAMTKEIMARGLTPDMTAGLSLGEYCAITTAGGMELEDAIKMVWLRGNLMHNAVPEGKGGMAAVLGLSGEAVNEAIAYMQGVYVANY
;
A
#
# COMPACT_ATOMS: atom_id res chain seq x y z
N MET A 1 13.83 -5.72 27.65
CA MET A 1 14.17 -4.96 26.44
C MET A 1 12.86 -4.53 25.78
N SER A 2 12.81 -3.32 25.24
CA SER A 2 11.65 -2.85 24.46
C SER A 2 11.56 -3.66 23.18
N LYS A 3 10.34 -4.03 22.78
CA LYS A 3 10.09 -4.69 21.49
C LYS A 3 9.78 -3.65 20.42
N ILE A 4 10.15 -3.94 19.19
CA ILE A 4 9.94 -3.09 18.02
C ILE A 4 8.91 -3.73 17.13
N ALA A 5 7.87 -2.97 16.74
CA ALA A 5 6.88 -3.38 15.75
C ALA A 5 7.00 -2.49 14.51
N PHE A 6 7.02 -3.10 13.33
CA PHE A 6 6.84 -2.37 12.07
C PHE A 6 5.38 -2.46 11.64
N LEU A 7 4.77 -1.30 11.43
CA LEU A 7 3.37 -1.17 11.03
C LEU A 7 3.32 -0.59 9.62
N TYR A 8 2.57 -1.25 8.73
CA TYR A 8 2.46 -0.87 7.34
C TYR A 8 1.05 -0.34 7.03
N PRO A 9 0.97 0.81 6.34
CA PRO A 9 -0.30 1.47 6.05
C PRO A 9 -1.09 0.77 4.95
N GLU A 10 -2.35 1.12 4.88
CA GLU A 10 -3.24 0.74 3.78
C GLU A 10 -3.26 1.75 2.63
N GLN A 11 -4.00 1.41 1.56
CA GLN A 11 -4.33 2.34 0.48
C GLN A 11 -5.06 3.57 1.04
N GLY A 12 -4.69 4.75 0.54
CA GLY A 12 -5.10 6.05 1.06
C GLY A 12 -3.98 6.82 1.77
N SER A 13 -2.82 6.15 1.99
CA SER A 13 -1.63 6.75 2.61
C SER A 13 -0.64 7.29 1.58
N GLN A 14 -0.90 7.11 0.27
CA GLN A 14 -0.01 7.57 -0.79
C GLN A 14 0.01 9.09 -0.89
N VAL A 15 1.19 9.62 -1.16
CA VAL A 15 1.41 11.04 -1.46
C VAL A 15 2.51 11.18 -2.50
N ALA A 16 2.40 12.14 -3.41
CA ALA A 16 3.47 12.43 -4.36
C ALA A 16 4.76 12.80 -3.62
N GLY A 17 5.89 12.29 -4.08
CA GLY A 17 7.19 12.43 -3.42
C GLY A 17 7.53 11.32 -2.43
N MET A 18 6.61 10.38 -2.13
CA MET A 18 6.86 9.31 -1.17
C MET A 18 8.05 8.44 -1.56
N GLY A 19 9.02 8.31 -0.66
CA GLY A 19 10.21 7.47 -0.83
C GLY A 19 11.30 8.06 -1.74
N LYS A 20 11.13 9.27 -2.29
CA LYS A 20 12.10 9.92 -3.17
C LYS A 20 13.44 10.15 -2.45
N ASP A 21 13.41 10.64 -1.24
CA ASP A 21 14.57 10.85 -0.39
C ASP A 21 15.33 9.54 -0.08
N PHE A 22 14.62 8.45 0.16
CA PHE A 22 15.22 7.13 0.32
C PHE A 22 15.86 6.65 -0.99
N TYR A 23 15.18 6.81 -2.11
CA TYR A 23 15.71 6.46 -3.43
C TYR A 23 17.02 7.20 -3.73
N GLU A 24 17.07 8.50 -3.43
CA GLU A 24 18.24 9.34 -3.71
C GLU A 24 19.43 9.05 -2.79
N GLN A 25 19.20 8.63 -1.56
CA GLN A 25 20.23 8.48 -0.52
C GLN A 25 20.62 7.05 -0.22
N SER A 26 19.81 6.05 -0.62
CA SER A 26 20.04 4.65 -0.29
C SER A 26 20.14 3.78 -1.55
N PRO A 27 21.30 3.13 -1.78
CA PRO A 27 21.44 2.13 -2.84
C PRO A 27 20.43 0.97 -2.72
N LEU A 28 20.09 0.58 -1.48
CA LEU A 28 19.14 -0.51 -1.22
C LEU A 28 17.69 -0.09 -1.56
N ALA A 29 17.30 1.13 -1.19
CA ALA A 29 16.00 1.65 -1.57
C ALA A 29 15.90 1.82 -3.09
N LYS A 30 16.97 2.34 -3.72
CA LYS A 30 17.06 2.45 -5.18
C LYS A 30 16.86 1.10 -5.87
N GLU A 31 17.52 0.05 -5.40
CA GLU A 31 17.37 -1.31 -5.93
C GLU A 31 15.91 -1.78 -5.91
N VAL A 32 15.16 -1.51 -4.83
CA VAL A 32 13.74 -1.88 -4.73
C VAL A 32 12.89 -1.16 -5.77
N PHE A 33 13.06 0.16 -5.94
CA PHE A 33 12.33 0.92 -6.96
C PHE A 33 12.67 0.47 -8.38
N ASP A 34 13.97 0.30 -8.68
CA ASP A 34 14.41 -0.13 -10.00
C ASP A 34 13.88 -1.54 -10.33
N LYS A 35 13.88 -2.45 -9.35
CA LYS A 35 13.32 -3.79 -9.49
C LYS A 35 11.80 -3.77 -9.69
N SER A 36 11.10 -2.90 -9.01
CA SER A 36 9.65 -2.71 -9.23
C SER A 36 9.35 -2.21 -10.64
N CYS A 37 10.14 -1.29 -11.16
CA CYS A 37 10.02 -0.84 -12.55
C CYS A 37 10.23 -1.98 -13.55
N GLU A 38 11.25 -2.82 -13.32
CA GLU A 38 11.55 -3.99 -14.16
C GLU A 38 10.42 -5.01 -14.15
N ILE A 39 9.91 -5.37 -12.95
CA ILE A 39 8.87 -6.39 -12.78
C ILE A 39 7.56 -5.98 -13.41
N LEU A 40 7.17 -4.72 -13.23
CA LEU A 40 5.85 -4.23 -13.63
C LEU A 40 5.84 -3.62 -15.04
N GLY A 41 7.01 -3.27 -15.60
CA GLY A 41 7.10 -2.57 -16.88
C GLY A 41 6.57 -1.13 -16.83
N HIS A 42 6.48 -0.54 -15.64
CA HIS A 42 6.01 0.82 -15.39
C HIS A 42 7.06 1.65 -14.66
N ASP A 43 7.09 2.95 -14.93
CA ASP A 43 7.97 3.87 -14.19
C ASP A 43 7.41 4.17 -12.79
N MET A 44 7.70 3.28 -11.84
CA MET A 44 7.27 3.42 -10.46
C MET A 44 7.87 4.66 -9.78
N LYS A 45 9.02 5.14 -10.26
CA LYS A 45 9.65 6.38 -9.76
C LYS A 45 8.81 7.59 -10.13
N TYR A 46 8.42 7.70 -11.40
CA TYR A 46 7.50 8.76 -11.83
C TYR A 46 6.19 8.71 -11.04
N ILE A 47 5.60 7.51 -10.90
CA ILE A 47 4.32 7.33 -10.19
C ILE A 47 4.42 7.75 -8.73
N CYS A 48 5.52 7.40 -8.03
CA CYS A 48 5.69 7.70 -6.62
C CYS A 48 6.21 9.11 -6.33
N PHE A 49 7.06 9.67 -7.21
CA PHE A 49 7.82 10.87 -6.89
C PHE A 49 7.22 12.17 -7.43
N GLU A 50 6.44 12.09 -8.50
CA GLU A 50 5.90 13.27 -9.16
C GLU A 50 4.37 13.34 -9.00
N GLU A 51 3.82 14.55 -9.10
CA GLU A 51 2.36 14.75 -9.15
C GLU A 51 1.79 14.13 -10.42
N ASN A 52 0.89 13.18 -10.30
CA ASN A 52 0.25 12.49 -11.42
C ASN A 52 -1.07 11.85 -11.02
N GLU A 53 -1.93 11.54 -12.00
CA GLU A 53 -3.25 10.92 -11.76
C GLU A 53 -3.17 9.41 -11.52
N LEU A 54 -2.06 8.75 -11.83
CA LEU A 54 -1.91 7.30 -11.69
C LEU A 54 -1.77 6.89 -10.21
N LEU A 55 -1.15 7.73 -9.39
CA LEU A 55 -0.89 7.41 -7.99
C LEU A 55 -2.18 7.11 -7.20
N ASP A 56 -3.29 7.74 -7.54
CA ASP A 56 -4.59 7.55 -6.88
C ASP A 56 -5.46 6.47 -7.52
N ARG A 57 -5.01 5.87 -8.60
CA ARG A 57 -5.69 4.72 -9.20
C ARG A 57 -5.29 3.44 -8.48
N THR A 58 -6.28 2.67 -8.03
CA THR A 58 -6.08 1.44 -7.23
C THR A 58 -5.10 0.44 -7.85
N ASP A 59 -5.09 0.31 -9.17
CA ASP A 59 -4.19 -0.57 -9.91
C ASP A 59 -2.72 -0.15 -9.80
N TYR A 60 -2.42 1.14 -9.64
CA TYR A 60 -1.07 1.67 -9.42
C TYR A 60 -0.76 1.92 -7.94
N THR A 61 -1.72 2.45 -7.17
CA THR A 61 -1.54 2.81 -5.76
C THR A 61 -0.95 1.68 -4.94
N GLN A 62 -1.46 0.46 -5.14
CA GLN A 62 -1.04 -0.69 -4.33
C GLN A 62 0.42 -1.05 -4.55
N ALA A 63 0.86 -1.11 -5.80
CA ALA A 63 2.27 -1.37 -6.12
C ALA A 63 3.19 -0.22 -5.68
N ALA A 64 2.73 1.04 -5.82
CA ALA A 64 3.47 2.22 -5.39
C ALA A 64 3.74 2.22 -3.88
N LEU A 65 2.71 1.95 -3.07
CA LEU A 65 2.84 1.89 -1.62
C LEU A 65 3.74 0.73 -1.17
N VAL A 66 3.57 -0.48 -1.72
CA VAL A 66 4.41 -1.63 -1.35
C VAL A 66 5.86 -1.37 -1.74
N THR A 67 6.12 -0.85 -2.95
CA THR A 67 7.47 -0.49 -3.39
C THR A 67 8.12 0.49 -2.41
N THR A 68 7.42 1.58 -2.07
CA THR A 68 7.92 2.60 -1.14
C THR A 68 8.17 2.03 0.25
N CYS A 69 7.20 1.33 0.83
CA CYS A 69 7.32 0.73 2.16
C CYS A 69 8.50 -0.26 2.23
N MET A 70 8.67 -1.10 1.22
CA MET A 70 9.74 -2.08 1.20
C MET A 70 11.12 -1.45 0.95
N ALA A 71 11.19 -0.38 0.15
CA ALA A 71 12.41 0.40 -0.03
C ALA A 71 12.89 1.02 1.30
N MET A 72 11.97 1.65 2.03
CA MET A 72 12.24 2.20 3.36
C MET A 72 12.62 1.10 4.36
N THR A 73 11.90 -0.02 4.37
CA THR A 73 12.14 -1.16 5.27
C THR A 73 13.53 -1.75 5.05
N LYS A 74 13.94 -1.98 3.80
CA LYS A 74 15.26 -2.51 3.47
C LYS A 74 16.39 -1.62 4.02
N GLU A 75 16.28 -0.32 3.83
CA GLU A 75 17.27 0.64 4.33
C GLU A 75 17.30 0.69 5.86
N ILE A 76 16.14 0.74 6.52
CA ILE A 76 16.05 0.82 7.99
C ILE A 76 16.64 -0.45 8.62
N MET A 77 16.33 -1.62 8.07
CA MET A 77 16.87 -2.88 8.57
C MET A 77 18.38 -3.00 8.34
N ALA A 78 18.89 -2.50 7.23
CA ALA A 78 20.34 -2.46 6.96
C ALA A 78 21.10 -1.55 7.92
N ARG A 79 20.42 -0.54 8.48
CA ARG A 79 20.97 0.31 9.56
C ARG A 79 20.86 -0.32 10.97
N GLY A 80 20.37 -1.54 11.06
CA GLY A 80 20.34 -2.32 12.30
C GLY A 80 19.05 -2.20 13.11
N LEU A 81 18.01 -1.51 12.61
CA LEU A 81 16.71 -1.50 13.24
C LEU A 81 15.85 -2.63 12.67
N THR A 82 15.75 -3.73 13.40
CA THR A 82 14.97 -4.90 13.01
C THR A 82 13.71 -5.04 13.87
N PRO A 83 12.57 -5.44 13.30
CA PRO A 83 11.35 -5.61 14.08
C PRO A 83 11.32 -6.97 14.80
N ASP A 84 10.73 -7.00 16.00
CA ASP A 84 10.34 -8.23 16.69
C ASP A 84 9.00 -8.76 16.14
N MET A 85 8.19 -7.88 15.58
CA MET A 85 6.88 -8.20 14.97
C MET A 85 6.54 -7.23 13.85
N THR A 86 5.74 -7.68 12.92
CA THR A 86 5.23 -6.87 11.80
C THR A 86 3.72 -6.98 11.73
N ALA A 87 3.04 -5.90 11.37
CA ALA A 87 1.63 -5.87 11.07
C ALA A 87 1.32 -4.90 9.94
N GLY A 88 0.25 -5.14 9.22
CA GLY A 88 -0.18 -4.26 8.14
C GLY A 88 -1.70 -4.32 7.98
N LEU A 89 -2.30 -3.19 7.63
CA LEU A 89 -3.72 -3.12 7.36
C LEU A 89 -3.96 -3.31 5.86
N SER A 90 -4.83 -4.25 5.49
CA SER A 90 -5.22 -4.53 4.10
C SER A 90 -3.99 -4.72 3.17
N LEU A 91 -3.63 -3.70 2.40
CA LEU A 91 -2.44 -3.70 1.53
C LEU A 91 -1.13 -3.86 2.32
N GLY A 92 -1.02 -3.24 3.48
CA GLY A 92 0.17 -3.29 4.32
C GLY A 92 0.51 -4.68 4.83
N GLU A 93 -0.44 -5.62 4.82
CA GLU A 93 -0.21 -7.01 5.19
C GLU A 93 0.84 -7.68 4.29
N TYR A 94 0.87 -7.34 3.00
CA TYR A 94 1.90 -7.84 2.06
C TYR A 94 3.30 -7.36 2.47
N CYS A 95 3.44 -6.11 2.89
CA CYS A 95 4.70 -5.61 3.43
C CYS A 95 5.09 -6.32 4.73
N ALA A 96 4.12 -6.55 5.62
CA ALA A 96 4.36 -7.23 6.90
C ALA A 96 4.82 -8.67 6.68
N ILE A 97 4.17 -9.43 5.78
CA ILE A 97 4.52 -10.82 5.43
C ILE A 97 5.92 -10.86 4.79
N THR A 98 6.22 -9.95 3.85
CA THR A 98 7.52 -9.85 3.18
C THR A 98 8.63 -9.54 4.19
N THR A 99 8.41 -8.60 5.09
CA THR A 99 9.38 -8.23 6.14
C THR A 99 9.62 -9.38 7.12
N ALA A 100 8.60 -10.18 7.40
CA ALA A 100 8.72 -11.38 8.24
C ALA A 100 9.36 -12.59 7.52
N GLY A 101 9.70 -12.47 6.24
CA GLY A 101 10.28 -13.56 5.44
C GLY A 101 9.28 -14.59 4.93
N GLY A 102 8.00 -14.28 4.97
CA GLY A 102 6.94 -15.17 4.48
C GLY A 102 6.65 -15.04 2.98
N MET A 103 7.22 -14.04 2.32
CA MET A 103 7.07 -13.79 0.88
C MET A 103 8.31 -13.08 0.35
N GLU A 104 8.72 -13.39 -0.87
CA GLU A 104 9.78 -12.64 -1.54
C GLU A 104 9.27 -11.29 -2.04
N LEU A 105 10.16 -10.29 -2.11
CA LEU A 105 9.81 -8.93 -2.54
C LEU A 105 9.16 -8.91 -3.93
N GLU A 106 9.73 -9.67 -4.86
CA GLU A 106 9.27 -9.76 -6.25
C GLU A 106 7.85 -10.30 -6.34
N ASP A 107 7.53 -11.28 -5.52
CA ASP A 107 6.21 -11.90 -5.48
C ASP A 107 5.20 -10.94 -4.82
N ALA A 108 5.60 -10.23 -3.76
CA ALA A 108 4.77 -9.20 -3.15
C ALA A 108 4.38 -8.12 -4.17
N ILE A 109 5.34 -7.60 -4.94
CA ILE A 109 5.11 -6.59 -5.97
C ILE A 109 4.13 -7.10 -7.04
N LYS A 110 4.34 -8.32 -7.56
CA LYS A 110 3.44 -8.94 -8.55
C LYS A 110 2.04 -9.16 -8.00
N MET A 111 1.95 -9.65 -6.76
CA MET A 111 0.66 -9.96 -6.13
C MET A 111 -0.16 -8.70 -5.87
N VAL A 112 0.44 -7.63 -5.36
CA VAL A 112 -0.30 -6.38 -5.12
C VAL A 112 -0.66 -5.66 -6.41
N TRP A 113 0.15 -5.79 -7.45
CA TRP A 113 -0.21 -5.33 -8.78
C TRP A 113 -1.43 -6.08 -9.34
N LEU A 114 -1.43 -7.41 -9.26
CA LEU A 114 -2.58 -8.22 -9.65
C LEU A 114 -3.82 -7.87 -8.82
N ARG A 115 -3.67 -7.77 -7.49
CA ARG A 115 -4.74 -7.38 -6.58
C ARG A 115 -5.32 -6.01 -6.92
N GLY A 116 -4.46 -5.01 -7.16
CA GLY A 116 -4.88 -3.67 -7.54
C GLY A 116 -5.68 -3.66 -8.84
N ASN A 117 -5.22 -4.40 -9.86
CA ASN A 117 -5.93 -4.54 -11.12
C ASN A 117 -7.29 -5.25 -10.96
N LEU A 118 -7.35 -6.32 -10.18
CA LEU A 118 -8.61 -7.02 -9.92
C LEU A 118 -9.61 -6.13 -9.18
N MET A 119 -9.16 -5.39 -8.17
CA MET A 119 -10.00 -4.46 -7.42
C MET A 119 -10.46 -3.28 -8.29
N HIS A 120 -9.57 -2.71 -9.10
CA HIS A 120 -9.91 -1.60 -10.00
C HIS A 120 -10.97 -2.01 -11.03
N ASN A 121 -10.89 -3.23 -11.54
CA ASN A 121 -11.81 -3.74 -12.55
C ASN A 121 -13.03 -4.47 -11.99
N ALA A 122 -13.14 -4.64 -10.67
CA ALA A 122 -14.27 -5.36 -10.03
C ALA A 122 -15.60 -4.63 -10.23
N VAL A 123 -15.57 -3.30 -10.29
CA VAL A 123 -16.74 -2.46 -10.56
C VAL A 123 -16.35 -1.44 -11.62
N PRO A 124 -17.18 -1.23 -12.67
CA PRO A 124 -16.89 -0.22 -13.68
C PRO A 124 -16.70 1.17 -13.07
N GLU A 125 -15.79 1.93 -13.61
CA GLU A 125 -15.48 3.28 -13.16
C GLU A 125 -16.75 4.15 -13.10
N GLY A 126 -16.91 4.90 -12.01
CA GLY A 126 -18.09 5.72 -11.76
C GLY A 126 -19.38 4.98 -11.38
N LYS A 127 -19.34 3.63 -11.25
CA LYS A 127 -20.51 2.83 -10.84
C LYS A 127 -20.47 2.39 -9.38
N GLY A 128 -19.36 2.49 -8.72
CA GLY A 128 -19.20 2.17 -7.32
C GLY A 128 -18.16 3.05 -6.65
N GLY A 129 -18.10 2.96 -5.34
CA GLY A 129 -17.12 3.68 -4.52
C GLY A 129 -17.04 3.11 -3.12
N MET A 130 -16.06 3.56 -2.38
CA MET A 130 -15.87 3.24 -0.97
C MET A 130 -15.60 4.54 -0.22
N ALA A 131 -16.16 4.65 0.98
CA ALA A 131 -15.97 5.82 1.84
C ALA A 131 -15.65 5.38 3.26
N ALA A 132 -14.72 6.05 3.91
CA ALA A 132 -14.46 5.92 5.34
C ALA A 132 -15.34 6.91 6.10
N VAL A 133 -16.12 6.40 7.05
CA VAL A 133 -16.96 7.24 7.92
C VAL A 133 -16.22 7.45 9.24
N LEU A 134 -15.91 8.69 9.57
CA LEU A 134 -15.21 9.06 10.79
C LEU A 134 -16.15 9.71 11.79
N GLY A 135 -16.01 9.35 13.07
CA GLY A 135 -16.71 10.02 14.17
C GLY A 135 -18.14 9.56 14.41
N LEU A 136 -18.65 8.55 13.71
CA LEU A 136 -19.94 7.91 13.97
C LEU A 136 -19.74 6.50 14.54
N SER A 137 -20.73 6.06 15.35
CA SER A 137 -20.79 4.66 15.77
C SER A 137 -21.25 3.75 14.63
N GLY A 138 -20.91 2.45 14.69
CA GLY A 138 -21.37 1.48 13.71
C GLY A 138 -22.91 1.40 13.63
N GLU A 139 -23.62 1.57 14.77
CA GLU A 139 -25.08 1.63 14.81
C GLU A 139 -25.61 2.84 14.01
N ALA A 140 -25.04 4.03 14.21
CA ALA A 140 -25.45 5.24 13.49
C ALA A 140 -25.18 5.11 11.97
N VAL A 141 -24.09 4.45 11.57
CA VAL A 141 -23.82 4.15 10.16
C VAL A 141 -24.84 3.19 9.60
N ASN A 142 -25.17 2.11 10.31
CA ASN A 142 -26.21 1.16 9.89
C ASN A 142 -27.58 1.81 9.73
N GLU A 143 -27.97 2.69 10.67
CA GLU A 143 -29.21 3.45 10.58
C GLU A 143 -29.22 4.37 9.35
N ALA A 144 -28.11 5.06 9.09
CA ALA A 144 -27.99 5.97 7.94
C ALA A 144 -28.16 5.27 6.60
N ILE A 145 -27.61 4.04 6.46
CA ILE A 145 -27.66 3.28 5.21
C ILE A 145 -28.86 2.33 5.09
N ALA A 146 -29.67 2.18 6.16
CA ALA A 146 -30.75 1.17 6.23
C ALA A 146 -31.75 1.19 5.06
N TYR A 147 -31.94 2.36 4.45
CA TYR A 147 -32.86 2.55 3.33
C TYR A 147 -32.15 2.75 1.98
N MET A 148 -30.81 2.65 1.95
CA MET A 148 -30.02 2.81 0.72
C MET A 148 -29.86 1.48 0.01
N GLN A 149 -30.17 1.44 -1.29
CA GLN A 149 -29.92 0.24 -2.09
C GLN A 149 -28.49 0.19 -2.60
N GLY A 150 -27.84 -0.99 -2.51
CA GLY A 150 -26.48 -1.17 -3.02
C GLY A 150 -25.38 -0.56 -2.16
N VAL A 151 -25.71 -0.15 -0.92
CA VAL A 151 -24.74 0.37 0.06
C VAL A 151 -24.60 -0.64 1.20
N TYR A 152 -23.37 -1.00 1.53
CA TYR A 152 -23.06 -2.01 2.53
C TYR A 152 -21.87 -1.58 3.38
N VAL A 153 -21.87 -1.94 4.67
CA VAL A 153 -20.68 -1.80 5.52
C VAL A 153 -19.68 -2.89 5.13
N ALA A 154 -18.50 -2.47 4.71
CA ALA A 154 -17.43 -3.40 4.35
C ALA A 154 -16.69 -3.92 5.60
N ASN A 155 -16.42 -3.03 6.57
CA ASN A 155 -15.85 -3.36 7.88
C ASN A 155 -16.11 -2.20 8.87
N TYR A 156 -15.85 -2.46 10.15
CA TYR A 156 -15.94 -1.48 11.24
C TYR A 156 -14.54 -1.17 11.81
#